data_0b589eca118ed2a6c2f4ec07426f94d4
#
_entry.id   0b589eca118ed2a6c2f4ec07426f94d4
#
_cell.length_a   1.000
_cell.length_b   1.000
_cell.length_c   1.000
_cell.angle_alpha   90.00
_cell.angle_beta   90.00
_cell.angle_gamma   90.00
#
_symmetry.space_group_name_H-M   'P 1'
#
loop_
_entity.id
_entity.type
_entity.pdbx_description
1 polymer ?
#
loop_
_entity_poly.entity_id
_entity_poly.type
_entity_poly.pdbx_seq_one_letter_code
_entity_poly.pdbx_strand_id
1 'polypeptide(L)'
;ALWQPRLVTLFLNHTGDHSTAEDLAQEVFMRVYRARHRYEPKAKFTTWVHTIANNIASDLRQRAYRRKEWGVASSPSASGNMFGLEQMAVAASGLLPARQLDRVELQSIVQQAIASLNERQRMVILLAKFEHCSYAVLSVTMKLSVPAVKSLLFRAREQLREVLKPYLLTEKEETQ
;
A
#
# COMPACT_ATOMS: atom_id res chain seq x y z
N ALA A 1 -10.72 -15.41 8.18
CA ALA A 1 -9.63 -15.87 7.28
C ALA A 1 -9.43 -14.99 6.03
N LEU A 2 -10.46 -14.29 5.51
CA LEU A 2 -10.37 -13.51 4.25
C LEU A 2 -9.63 -12.16 4.39
N TRP A 3 -9.60 -11.56 5.56
CA TRP A 3 -9.04 -10.22 5.78
C TRP A 3 -7.53 -10.21 6.03
N GLN A 4 -6.97 -11.28 6.59
CA GLN A 4 -5.55 -11.32 6.93
C GLN A 4 -4.65 -11.14 5.70
N PRO A 5 -4.79 -11.94 4.61
CA PRO A 5 -3.93 -11.77 3.44
C PRO A 5 -4.11 -10.40 2.79
N ARG A 6 -5.32 -9.83 2.79
CA ARG A 6 -5.57 -8.49 2.24
C ARG A 6 -4.84 -7.40 3.02
N LEU A 7 -4.90 -7.44 4.35
CA LEU A 7 -4.21 -6.46 5.20
C LEU A 7 -2.69 -6.63 5.12
N VAL A 8 -2.18 -7.85 5.11
CA VAL A 8 -0.75 -8.12 4.93
C VAL A 8 -0.29 -7.57 3.57
N THR A 9 -1.00 -7.84 2.48
CA THR A 9 -0.68 -7.30 1.15
C THR A 9 -0.73 -5.77 1.13
N LEU A 10 -1.76 -5.16 1.74
CA LEU A 10 -1.87 -3.70 1.84
C LEU A 10 -0.64 -3.10 2.55
N PHE A 11 -0.28 -3.64 3.71
CA PHE A 11 0.84 -3.14 4.49
C PHE A 11 2.19 -3.48 3.86
N LEU A 12 2.34 -4.63 3.20
CA LEU A 12 3.54 -4.99 2.47
C LEU A 12 3.82 -3.99 1.34
N ASN A 13 2.81 -3.64 0.54
CA ASN A 13 2.94 -2.61 -0.48
C ASN A 13 3.15 -1.20 0.12
N HIS A 14 2.74 -0.98 1.37
CA HIS A 14 2.93 0.29 2.07
C HIS A 14 4.32 0.43 2.69
N THR A 15 4.84 -0.62 3.33
CA THR A 15 6.09 -0.60 4.10
C THR A 15 7.29 -1.16 3.35
N GLY A 16 7.07 -2.08 2.41
CA GLY A 16 8.12 -2.82 1.72
C GLY A 16 8.73 -3.97 2.54
N ASP A 17 8.27 -4.19 3.78
CA ASP A 17 8.79 -5.23 4.68
C ASP A 17 7.69 -6.17 5.17
N HIS A 18 7.89 -7.48 4.97
CA HIS A 18 6.90 -8.50 5.27
C HIS A 18 6.63 -8.64 6.77
N SER A 19 7.68 -8.64 7.57
CA SER A 19 7.55 -8.76 9.04
C SER A 19 6.74 -7.60 9.62
N THR A 20 7.09 -6.38 9.23
CA THR A 20 6.33 -5.18 9.62
C THR A 20 4.89 -5.24 9.12
N ALA A 21 4.66 -5.74 7.90
CA ALA A 21 3.31 -5.85 7.34
C ALA A 21 2.43 -6.83 8.12
N GLU A 22 2.99 -7.97 8.55
CA GLU A 22 2.28 -8.94 9.40
C GLU A 22 1.96 -8.35 10.77
N ASP A 23 2.91 -7.68 11.41
CA ASP A 23 2.72 -7.03 12.71
C ASP A 23 1.62 -5.96 12.64
N LEU A 24 1.63 -5.15 11.59
CA LEU A 24 0.60 -4.12 11.38
C LEU A 24 -0.78 -4.73 11.11
N ALA A 25 -0.83 -5.81 10.34
CA ALA A 25 -2.08 -6.55 10.10
C ALA A 25 -2.64 -7.15 11.40
N GLN A 26 -1.79 -7.71 12.26
CA GLN A 26 -2.19 -8.19 13.58
C GLN A 26 -2.70 -7.05 14.47
N GLU A 27 -2.02 -5.90 14.48
CA GLU A 27 -2.46 -4.73 15.24
C GLU A 27 -3.83 -4.22 14.77
N VAL A 28 -4.14 -4.29 13.46
CA VAL A 28 -5.50 -4.00 12.95
C VAL A 28 -6.51 -4.93 13.60
N PHE A 29 -6.26 -6.25 13.63
CA PHE A 29 -7.18 -7.21 14.24
C PHE A 29 -7.34 -6.97 15.74
N MET A 30 -6.27 -6.65 16.45
CA MET A 30 -6.32 -6.32 17.87
C MET A 30 -7.16 -5.07 18.12
N ARG A 31 -7.01 -4.02 17.31
CA ARG A 31 -7.84 -2.80 17.43
C ARG A 31 -9.30 -3.06 17.06
N VAL A 32 -9.57 -3.85 16.02
CA VAL A 32 -10.92 -4.30 15.66
C VAL A 32 -11.55 -5.05 16.83
N TYR A 33 -10.83 -6.01 17.43
CA TYR A 33 -11.33 -6.79 18.55
C TYR A 33 -11.64 -5.91 19.77
N ARG A 34 -10.74 -5.01 20.13
CA ARG A 34 -10.94 -4.08 21.26
C ARG A 34 -12.10 -3.12 21.02
N ALA A 35 -12.31 -2.69 19.78
CA ALA A 35 -13.33 -1.73 19.42
C ALA A 35 -14.68 -2.38 19.00
N ARG A 36 -14.78 -3.73 19.00
CA ARG A 36 -15.94 -4.43 18.47
C ARG A 36 -17.29 -4.02 19.11
N HIS A 37 -17.28 -3.68 20.40
CA HIS A 37 -18.49 -3.25 21.13
C HIS A 37 -18.90 -1.80 20.80
N ARG A 38 -18.01 -1.02 20.20
CA ARG A 38 -18.26 0.37 19.77
C ARG A 38 -18.56 0.47 18.27
N TYR A 39 -18.52 -0.67 17.57
CA TYR A 39 -18.82 -0.68 16.15
C TYR A 39 -20.31 -0.42 15.95
N GLU A 40 -20.63 0.70 15.31
CA GLU A 40 -21.96 1.04 14.85
C GLU A 40 -22.01 0.87 13.33
N PRO A 41 -23.00 0.16 12.75
CA PRO A 41 -23.07 -0.12 11.31
C PRO A 41 -23.51 1.09 10.48
N LYS A 42 -23.02 2.29 10.82
CA LYS A 42 -23.22 3.53 10.06
C LYS A 42 -22.46 3.55 8.74
N ALA A 43 -21.40 2.74 8.64
CA ALA A 43 -20.59 2.55 7.43
C ALA A 43 -20.35 1.05 7.21
N LYS A 44 -19.93 0.69 5.99
CA LYS A 44 -19.55 -0.70 5.70
C LYS A 44 -18.38 -1.11 6.60
N PHE A 45 -18.38 -2.35 7.08
CA PHE A 45 -17.32 -2.93 7.88
C PHE A 45 -15.93 -2.74 7.24
N THR A 46 -15.86 -2.88 5.91
CA THR A 46 -14.64 -2.61 5.13
C THR A 46 -14.10 -1.21 5.35
N THR A 47 -14.96 -0.18 5.32
CA THR A 47 -14.57 1.22 5.55
C THR A 47 -13.99 1.41 6.95
N TRP A 48 -14.58 0.77 7.94
CA TRP A 48 -14.13 0.83 9.31
C TRP A 48 -12.74 0.18 9.48
N VAL A 49 -12.54 -1.03 8.92
CA VAL A 49 -11.24 -1.72 8.93
C VAL A 49 -10.16 -0.89 8.23
N HIS A 50 -10.45 -0.32 7.04
CA HIS A 50 -9.51 0.54 6.33
C HIS A 50 -9.18 1.82 7.10
N THR A 51 -10.13 2.37 7.84
CA THR A 51 -9.87 3.53 8.72
C THR A 51 -8.91 3.17 9.84
N ILE A 52 -9.07 1.99 10.45
CA ILE A 52 -8.13 1.50 11.47
C ILE A 52 -6.75 1.28 10.86
N ALA A 53 -6.67 0.64 9.69
CA ALA A 53 -5.41 0.40 8.98
C ALA A 53 -4.67 1.71 8.64
N ASN A 54 -5.39 2.71 8.11
CA ASN A 54 -4.82 4.03 7.82
C ASN A 54 -4.31 4.75 9.08
N ASN A 55 -5.02 4.65 10.19
CA ASN A 55 -4.57 5.24 11.45
C ASN A 55 -3.28 4.56 11.95
N ILE A 56 -3.19 3.23 11.84
CA ILE A 56 -1.99 2.47 12.25
C ILE A 56 -0.78 2.87 11.39
N ALA A 57 -0.94 2.95 10.06
CA ALA A 57 0.12 3.41 9.17
C ALA A 57 0.59 4.83 9.55
N SER A 58 -0.34 5.73 9.83
CA SER A 58 -0.01 7.10 10.27
C SER A 58 0.71 7.15 11.63
N ASP A 59 0.33 6.28 12.58
CA ASP A 59 1.01 6.16 13.88
C ASP A 59 2.46 5.65 13.69
N LEU A 60 2.68 4.70 12.79
CA LEU A 60 4.02 4.18 12.47
C LEU A 60 4.95 5.30 12.01
N ARG A 61 4.46 6.14 11.09
CA ARG A 61 5.21 7.32 10.61
C ARG A 61 5.57 8.27 11.74
N GLN A 62 4.61 8.62 12.59
CA GLN A 62 4.86 9.55 13.70
C GLN A 62 5.89 9.01 14.67
N ARG A 63 5.90 7.68 14.89
CA ARG A 63 6.91 7.00 15.71
C ARG A 63 8.29 7.05 15.04
N ALA A 64 8.36 6.79 13.73
CA ALA A 64 9.61 6.84 12.96
C ALA A 64 10.19 8.27 12.95
N TYR A 65 9.34 9.29 12.75
CA TYR A 65 9.75 10.69 12.77
C TYR A 65 10.31 11.09 14.14
N ARG A 66 9.60 10.77 15.24
CA ARG A 66 10.08 11.04 16.61
C ARG A 66 11.39 10.32 16.94
N ARG A 67 11.58 9.08 16.47
CA ARG A 67 12.84 8.34 16.65
C ARG A 67 14.01 9.05 15.95
N LYS A 68 13.78 9.58 14.76
CA LYS A 68 14.79 10.34 14.00
C LYS A 68 15.16 11.66 14.69
N GLU A 69 14.20 12.37 15.26
CA GLU A 69 14.45 13.60 16.02
C GLU A 69 15.24 13.33 17.32
N TRP A 70 15.05 12.20 17.97
CA TRP A 70 15.74 11.85 19.22
C TRP A 70 17.09 11.16 19.01
N GLY A 71 17.63 11.15 17.78
CA GLY A 71 18.98 10.67 17.47
C GLY A 71 19.21 9.15 17.66
N VAL A 72 18.15 8.38 17.87
CA VAL A 72 18.21 6.92 17.92
C VAL A 72 18.18 6.40 16.48
N ALA A 73 19.34 6.49 15.81
CA ALA A 73 19.54 5.94 14.48
C ALA A 73 19.54 4.41 14.56
N SER A 74 18.36 3.82 14.40
CA SER A 74 18.25 2.46 13.86
C SER A 74 18.03 2.62 12.38
N SER A 75 19.02 2.29 11.57
CA SER A 75 18.91 2.19 10.12
C SER A 75 17.64 1.43 9.77
N PRO A 76 16.77 1.95 8.86
CA PRO A 76 15.79 1.08 8.26
C PRO A 76 16.58 0.00 7.52
N SER A 77 16.44 -1.23 7.97
CA SER A 77 16.91 -2.39 7.25
C SER A 77 16.24 -2.35 5.87
N ALA A 78 16.99 -1.87 4.88
CA ALA A 78 16.67 -2.03 3.48
C ALA A 78 16.90 -3.51 3.13
N SER A 79 16.15 -4.40 3.77
CA SER A 79 16.06 -5.79 3.36
C SER A 79 14.83 -5.89 2.47
N GLY A 80 15.05 -5.56 1.21
CA GLY A 80 14.06 -5.77 0.16
C GLY A 80 13.77 -7.26 0.03
N ASN A 81 12.71 -7.72 0.62
CA ASN A 81 12.18 -9.05 0.34
C ASN A 81 10.92 -8.92 -0.52
N MET A 82 11.09 -9.33 -1.75
CA MET A 82 10.32 -9.27 -2.97
C MET A 82 9.16 -10.30 -3.01
N PHE A 83 8.31 -10.40 -1.98
CA PHE A 83 7.33 -11.49 -1.93
C PHE A 83 5.84 -11.09 -1.97
N GLY A 84 5.48 -9.82 -1.94
CA GLY A 84 4.07 -9.41 -1.78
C GLY A 84 3.19 -9.47 -3.02
N LEU A 85 3.77 -9.41 -4.21
CA LEU A 85 3.03 -9.49 -5.48
C LEU A 85 2.93 -10.92 -6.04
N GLU A 86 3.76 -11.82 -5.55
CA GLU A 86 3.78 -13.21 -5.99
C GLU A 86 2.48 -13.95 -5.65
N GLN A 87 1.85 -13.63 -4.52
CA GLN A 87 0.58 -14.26 -4.14
C GLN A 87 -0.63 -13.80 -4.97
N MET A 88 -0.59 -12.62 -5.59
CA MET A 88 -1.63 -12.22 -6.54
C MET A 88 -1.39 -12.78 -7.95
N ALA A 89 -0.19 -13.23 -8.22
CA ALA A 89 0.24 -13.72 -9.55
C ALA A 89 0.11 -15.23 -9.72
N VAL A 90 -0.01 -16.01 -8.64
CA VAL A 90 -0.08 -17.49 -8.68
C VAL A 90 -1.38 -18.01 -9.33
N ALA A 91 -2.39 -17.16 -9.51
CA ALA A 91 -3.64 -17.56 -10.17
C ALA A 91 -3.59 -17.56 -11.71
N ALA A 92 -2.48 -17.17 -12.34
CA ALA A 92 -2.34 -17.14 -13.79
C ALA A 92 -1.16 -18.02 -14.24
N SER A 93 -1.44 -19.29 -14.34
CA SER A 93 -0.62 -20.41 -14.81
C SER A 93 0.20 -20.21 -16.09
N GLY A 94 1.38 -20.85 -16.14
CA GLY A 94 1.93 -21.40 -17.41
C GLY A 94 2.73 -20.47 -18.29
N LEU A 95 3.37 -19.41 -17.76
CA LEU A 95 4.21 -18.52 -18.56
C LEU A 95 5.68 -19.01 -18.61
N LEU A 96 6.28 -18.92 -19.80
CA LEU A 96 7.67 -19.24 -20.10
C LEU A 96 8.65 -18.49 -19.19
N PRO A 97 9.86 -19.05 -18.87
CA PRO A 97 10.83 -18.46 -17.94
C PRO A 97 11.21 -17.00 -18.24
N ALA A 98 11.34 -16.62 -19.51
CA ALA A 98 11.63 -15.25 -19.93
C ALA A 98 10.54 -14.26 -19.47
N ARG A 99 9.27 -14.60 -19.65
CA ARG A 99 8.14 -13.76 -19.20
C ARG A 99 8.00 -13.69 -17.68
N GLN A 100 8.59 -14.61 -16.93
CA GLN A 100 8.65 -14.53 -15.47
C GLN A 100 9.71 -13.54 -15.02
N LEU A 101 10.86 -13.45 -15.70
CA LEU A 101 11.90 -12.46 -15.42
C LEU A 101 11.38 -11.04 -15.64
N ASP A 102 10.75 -10.79 -16.81
CA ASP A 102 10.14 -9.50 -17.14
C ASP A 102 9.09 -9.08 -16.10
N ARG A 103 8.36 -10.05 -15.57
CA ARG A 103 7.33 -9.83 -14.55
C ARG A 103 7.91 -9.45 -13.19
N VAL A 104 9.00 -10.08 -12.77
CA VAL A 104 9.72 -9.78 -11.52
C VAL A 104 10.34 -8.39 -11.60
N GLU A 105 10.92 -8.04 -12.73
CA GLU A 105 11.50 -6.72 -12.98
C GLU A 105 10.43 -5.63 -12.94
N LEU A 106 9.33 -5.82 -13.66
CA LEU A 106 8.18 -4.90 -13.63
C LEU A 106 7.60 -4.73 -12.23
N GLN A 107 7.52 -5.80 -11.44
CA GLN A 107 7.08 -5.74 -10.05
C GLN A 107 8.01 -4.87 -9.20
N SER A 108 9.32 -5.03 -9.36
CA SER A 108 10.33 -4.24 -8.66
C SER A 108 10.20 -2.75 -9.00
N ILE A 109 10.05 -2.44 -10.28
CA ILE A 109 9.85 -1.06 -10.78
C ILE A 109 8.59 -0.42 -10.17
N VAL A 110 7.47 -1.14 -10.19
CA VAL A 110 6.21 -0.66 -9.60
C VAL A 110 6.34 -0.46 -8.08
N GLN A 111 7.02 -1.36 -7.37
CA GLN A 111 7.26 -1.21 -5.93
C GLN A 111 8.13 0.01 -5.63
N GLN A 112 9.19 0.24 -6.38
CA GLN A 112 10.03 1.44 -6.26
C GLN A 112 9.24 2.72 -6.54
N ALA A 113 8.39 2.71 -7.57
CA ALA A 113 7.52 3.83 -7.88
C ALA A 113 6.53 4.11 -6.73
N ILE A 114 5.92 3.08 -6.14
CA ILE A 114 5.04 3.23 -4.97
C ILE A 114 5.84 3.74 -3.76
N ALA A 115 7.07 3.25 -3.55
CA ALA A 115 7.93 3.69 -2.46
C ALA A 115 8.35 5.17 -2.58
N SER A 116 8.43 5.72 -3.78
CA SER A 116 8.74 7.14 -4.01
C SER A 116 7.61 8.09 -3.56
N LEU A 117 6.38 7.60 -3.46
CA LEU A 117 5.25 8.39 -3.00
C LEU A 117 5.39 8.73 -1.51
N ASN A 118 4.90 9.92 -1.11
CA ASN A 118 4.72 10.16 0.30
C ASN A 118 3.63 9.23 0.87
N GLU A 119 3.65 9.02 2.17
CA GLU A 119 2.82 8.02 2.84
C GLU A 119 1.31 8.18 2.61
N ARG A 120 0.81 9.44 2.63
CA ARG A 120 -0.61 9.70 2.34
C ARG A 120 -0.96 9.39 0.89
N GLN A 121 -0.10 9.74 -0.04
CA GLN A 121 -0.26 9.41 -1.47
C GLN A 121 -0.23 7.89 -1.66
N ARG A 122 0.72 7.22 -1.02
CA ARG A 122 0.87 5.76 -1.07
C ARG A 122 -0.40 5.08 -0.55
N MET A 123 -0.85 5.42 0.66
CA MET A 123 -2.05 4.82 1.24
C MET A 123 -3.30 5.05 0.39
N VAL A 124 -3.52 6.27 -0.11
CA VAL A 124 -4.71 6.55 -0.94
C VAL A 124 -4.69 5.80 -2.28
N ILE A 125 -3.52 5.62 -2.90
CA ILE A 125 -3.37 4.82 -4.12
C ILE A 125 -3.64 3.34 -3.83
N LEU A 126 -3.08 2.79 -2.76
CA LEU A 126 -3.27 1.40 -2.38
C LEU A 126 -4.75 1.10 -2.10
N LEU A 127 -5.42 1.93 -1.30
CA LEU A 127 -6.85 1.79 -1.02
C LEU A 127 -7.72 1.97 -2.28
N ALA A 128 -7.37 2.90 -3.18
CA ALA A 128 -8.13 3.12 -4.40
C ALA A 128 -7.99 1.99 -5.41
N LYS A 129 -6.78 1.43 -5.58
CA LYS A 129 -6.46 0.47 -6.64
C LYS A 129 -6.59 -0.99 -6.19
N PHE A 130 -6.08 -1.33 -5.01
CA PHE A 130 -6.09 -2.71 -4.53
C PHE A 130 -7.36 -3.04 -3.73
N GLU A 131 -7.89 -2.08 -2.98
CA GLU A 131 -9.11 -2.26 -2.18
C GLU A 131 -10.37 -1.73 -2.87
N HIS A 132 -10.23 -1.18 -4.08
CA HIS A 132 -11.33 -0.63 -4.90
C HIS A 132 -12.24 0.36 -4.13
N CYS A 133 -11.66 1.14 -3.22
CA CYS A 133 -12.39 2.11 -2.42
C CYS A 133 -12.92 3.27 -3.28
N SER A 134 -14.20 3.59 -3.13
CA SER A 134 -14.79 4.79 -3.74
C SER A 134 -14.25 6.08 -3.10
N TYR A 135 -14.38 7.21 -3.78
CA TYR A 135 -13.96 8.51 -3.22
C TYR A 135 -14.67 8.85 -1.90
N ALA A 136 -15.89 8.43 -1.72
CA ALA A 136 -16.63 8.61 -0.47
C ALA A 136 -15.99 7.79 0.67
N VAL A 137 -15.63 6.52 0.41
CA VAL A 137 -14.94 5.66 1.36
C VAL A 137 -13.57 6.23 1.71
N LEU A 138 -12.79 6.65 0.70
CA LEU A 138 -11.48 7.27 0.90
C LEU A 138 -11.57 8.57 1.72
N SER A 139 -12.60 9.38 1.49
CA SER A 139 -12.87 10.60 2.24
C SER A 139 -13.03 10.31 3.75
N VAL A 140 -13.83 9.32 4.08
CA VAL A 140 -14.03 8.89 5.48
C VAL A 140 -12.74 8.29 6.06
N THR A 141 -12.10 7.37 5.34
CA THR A 141 -10.90 6.64 5.76
C THR A 141 -9.72 7.57 6.01
N MET A 142 -9.49 8.53 5.11
CA MET A 142 -8.36 9.47 5.16
C MET A 142 -8.67 10.73 5.98
N LYS A 143 -9.93 10.90 6.43
CA LYS A 143 -10.43 12.13 7.11
C LYS A 143 -10.17 13.38 6.26
N LEU A 144 -10.48 13.31 4.98
CA LEU A 144 -10.31 14.37 4.00
C LEU A 144 -11.63 14.63 3.28
N SER A 145 -11.82 15.84 2.75
CA SER A 145 -12.95 16.10 1.85
C SER A 145 -12.77 15.36 0.52
N VAL A 146 -13.86 15.06 -0.17
CA VAL A 146 -13.81 14.40 -1.48
C VAL A 146 -12.95 15.16 -2.51
N PRO A 147 -13.02 16.50 -2.62
CA PRO A 147 -12.09 17.25 -3.48
C PRO A 147 -10.62 17.06 -3.09
N ALA A 148 -10.31 17.06 -1.77
CA ALA A 148 -8.96 16.82 -1.28
C ALA A 148 -8.44 15.40 -1.63
N VAL A 149 -9.29 14.38 -1.54
CA VAL A 149 -8.97 13.01 -1.98
C VAL A 149 -8.67 12.97 -3.48
N LYS A 150 -9.51 13.63 -4.31
CA LYS A 150 -9.28 13.70 -5.77
C LYS A 150 -7.94 14.38 -6.08
N SER A 151 -7.64 15.50 -5.43
CA SER A 151 -6.37 16.22 -5.60
C SER A 151 -5.16 15.38 -5.15
N LEU A 152 -5.30 14.64 -4.03
CA LEU A 152 -4.25 13.76 -3.52
C LEU A 152 -3.98 12.62 -4.49
N LEU A 153 -5.03 11.96 -5.01
CA LEU A 153 -4.93 10.90 -6.01
C LEU A 153 -4.33 11.40 -7.33
N PHE A 154 -4.72 12.60 -7.77
CA PHE A 154 -4.16 13.20 -8.98
C PHE A 154 -2.64 13.37 -8.84
N ARG A 155 -2.18 14.02 -7.76
CA ARG A 155 -0.75 14.22 -7.50
C ARG A 155 0.01 12.91 -7.37
N ALA A 156 -0.56 11.92 -6.69
CA ALA A 156 0.06 10.60 -6.58
C ALA A 156 0.20 9.90 -7.94
N ARG A 157 -0.80 9.99 -8.81
CA ARG A 157 -0.75 9.42 -10.16
C ARG A 157 0.26 10.13 -11.06
N GLU A 158 0.34 11.45 -10.99
CA GLU A 158 1.34 12.20 -11.74
C GLU A 158 2.76 11.80 -11.32
N GLN A 159 3.02 11.72 -10.02
CA GLN A 159 4.33 11.28 -9.52
C GLN A 159 4.65 9.85 -9.97
N LEU A 160 3.69 8.91 -9.91
CA LEU A 160 3.89 7.55 -10.43
C LEU A 160 4.15 7.55 -11.93
N ARG A 161 3.43 8.37 -12.70
CA ARG A 161 3.63 8.49 -14.15
C ARG A 161 5.05 8.95 -14.49
N GLU A 162 5.56 9.97 -13.79
CA GLU A 162 6.92 10.46 -14.01
C GLU A 162 7.98 9.39 -13.70
N VAL A 163 7.82 8.66 -12.60
CA VAL A 163 8.74 7.58 -12.21
C VAL A 163 8.68 6.41 -13.20
N LEU A 164 7.49 6.06 -13.69
CA LEU A 164 7.29 4.91 -14.59
C LEU A 164 7.51 5.24 -16.07
N LYS A 165 7.56 6.52 -16.43
CA LYS A 165 7.70 6.98 -17.82
C LYS A 165 8.88 6.35 -18.58
N PRO A 166 10.10 6.25 -18.03
CA PRO A 166 11.21 5.62 -18.73
C PRO A 166 10.92 4.17 -19.14
N TYR A 167 10.24 3.43 -18.29
CA TYR A 167 9.94 2.01 -18.49
C TYR A 167 8.79 1.77 -19.47
N LEU A 168 7.84 2.71 -19.57
CA LEU A 168 6.72 2.62 -20.51
C LEU A 168 7.10 2.99 -21.93
N LEU A 169 8.21 3.69 -22.12
CA LEU A 169 8.71 4.06 -23.46
C LEU A 169 9.54 2.94 -24.08
N THR A 170 10.28 2.18 -23.27
CA THR A 170 11.14 1.06 -23.71
C THR A 170 10.31 -0.07 -24.34
N GLU A 171 9.13 -0.39 -23.79
CA GLU A 171 8.24 -1.43 -24.35
C GLU A 171 7.66 -1.07 -25.75
N LYS A 172 7.62 0.21 -26.12
CA LYS A 172 7.10 0.62 -27.43
C LYS A 172 8.14 0.51 -28.55
N GLU A 173 9.42 0.54 -28.23
CA GLU A 173 10.50 0.44 -29.21
C GLU A 173 10.83 -1.02 -29.57
N GLU A 174 10.55 -1.98 -28.68
CA GLU A 174 10.80 -3.41 -28.93
C GLU A 174 9.67 -4.10 -29.71
N THR A 175 8.57 -3.41 -30.00
CA THR A 175 7.40 -4.00 -30.69
C THR A 175 7.23 -3.46 -32.13
N GLN A 176 8.23 -2.75 -32.69
CA GLN A 176 8.33 -2.37 -34.10
C GLN A 176 9.45 -3.13 -34.79
#